data_e55cfdf1d707a4ce76b93ea1b6b43df4
#
_entry.id   e55cfdf1d707a4ce76b93ea1b6b43df4
#
_cell.length_a   1.000
_cell.length_b   1.000
_cell.length_c   1.000
_cell.angle_alpha   90.00
_cell.angle_beta   90.00
_cell.angle_gamma   90.00
#
_symmetry.space_group_name_H-M   'P 1'
#
loop_
_entity.id
_entity.type
_entity.pdbx_description
1 polymer ?
#
loop_
_entity_poly.entity_id
_entity_poly.type
_entity_poly.pdbx_seq_one_letter_code
_entity_poly.pdbx_strand_id
1 'polypeptide(L)'
;MALLVQGPKGTQDLLPEQTARWQLVEQVMREEASLYGYGEIRTPVFEHTELFQRSVGETTDVVQKEMYTFNDKGGRSITLRPEGTAGAVRALLEHALYNEGLPVKLYYFTSCYRYEKPQAGRLREFHQFGVEAFGSADPIADAETILLAKSIFDRLGMRGYSIEINSIGCPECRAKYHRRSRNISLRPSTSCATPAGTALTETPCAFWTAKIRPAQRWRRVRPSCSTTCATTAASTLRA
;
A
#
# COMPACT_ATOMS: atom_id res chain seq x y z
N MET A 1 -9.63 -15.19 -38.28
CA MET A 1 -10.61 -15.80 -37.35
C MET A 1 -10.65 -14.96 -36.09
N ALA A 2 -11.80 -14.44 -35.71
CA ALA A 2 -11.94 -13.79 -34.40
C ALA A 2 -11.86 -14.88 -33.31
N LEU A 3 -11.04 -14.66 -32.28
CA LEU A 3 -11.00 -15.55 -31.13
C LEU A 3 -12.34 -15.49 -30.39
N LEU A 4 -12.89 -16.66 -30.08
CA LEU A 4 -14.16 -16.77 -29.35
C LEU A 4 -14.05 -16.25 -27.91
N VAL A 5 -12.86 -16.34 -27.30
CA VAL A 5 -12.57 -15.91 -25.93
C VAL A 5 -11.24 -15.14 -25.93
N GLN A 6 -11.25 -13.99 -25.30
CA GLN A 6 -10.07 -13.14 -25.07
C GLN A 6 -9.87 -12.95 -23.56
N GLY A 7 -8.68 -12.51 -23.16
CA GLY A 7 -8.40 -12.16 -21.77
C GLY A 7 -9.40 -11.12 -21.24
N PRO A 8 -9.83 -11.22 -19.97
CA PRO A 8 -10.76 -10.25 -19.38
C PRO A 8 -10.22 -8.83 -19.46
N LYS A 9 -11.11 -7.86 -19.64
CA LYS A 9 -10.71 -6.45 -19.69
C LYS A 9 -10.00 -6.02 -18.39
N GLY A 10 -8.79 -5.51 -18.52
CA GLY A 10 -7.98 -5.06 -17.38
C GLY A 10 -7.06 -6.15 -16.82
N THR A 11 -6.94 -7.28 -17.51
CA THR A 11 -5.88 -8.27 -17.28
C THR A 11 -4.91 -8.26 -18.45
N GLN A 12 -3.73 -8.81 -18.25
CA GLN A 12 -2.68 -8.90 -19.27
C GLN A 12 -1.89 -10.19 -19.10
N ASP A 13 -1.71 -10.92 -20.20
CA ASP A 13 -0.77 -12.04 -20.24
C ASP A 13 0.66 -11.52 -20.23
N LEU A 14 1.52 -12.14 -19.43
CA LEU A 14 2.96 -11.92 -19.46
C LEU A 14 3.59 -12.97 -20.38
N LEU A 15 3.94 -12.53 -21.58
CA LEU A 15 4.56 -13.42 -22.57
C LEU A 15 6.05 -13.70 -22.23
N PRO A 16 6.67 -14.76 -22.79
CA PRO A 16 8.04 -15.16 -22.46
C PRO A 16 9.08 -14.04 -22.54
N GLU A 17 8.97 -13.15 -23.55
CA GLU A 17 9.86 -12.00 -23.68
C GLU A 17 9.75 -10.99 -22.53
N GLN A 18 8.57 -10.85 -21.95
CA GLN A 18 8.30 -9.96 -20.82
C GLN A 18 8.67 -10.63 -19.49
N THR A 19 8.45 -11.94 -19.40
CA THR A 19 8.66 -12.72 -18.17
C THR A 19 10.10 -12.64 -17.67
N ALA A 20 11.08 -12.63 -18.57
CA ALA A 20 12.48 -12.50 -18.18
C ALA A 20 12.77 -11.20 -17.40
N ARG A 21 12.14 -10.08 -17.79
CA ARG A 21 12.27 -8.80 -17.07
C ARG A 21 11.56 -8.84 -15.72
N TRP A 22 10.42 -9.51 -15.65
CA TRP A 22 9.69 -9.71 -14.39
C TRP A 22 10.52 -10.53 -13.41
N GLN A 23 11.10 -11.65 -13.86
CA GLN A 23 11.95 -12.50 -13.04
C GLN A 23 13.16 -11.75 -12.50
N LEU A 24 13.79 -10.89 -13.30
CA LEU A 24 14.90 -10.05 -12.83
C LEU A 24 14.45 -9.10 -11.70
N VAL A 25 13.30 -8.43 -11.86
CA VAL A 25 12.76 -7.52 -10.85
C VAL A 25 12.41 -8.28 -9.59
N GLU A 26 11.73 -9.42 -9.72
CA GLU A 26 11.37 -10.27 -8.59
C GLU A 26 12.60 -10.79 -7.84
N GLN A 27 13.63 -11.21 -8.57
CA GLN A 27 14.88 -11.69 -7.98
C GLN A 27 15.55 -10.59 -7.15
N VAL A 28 15.69 -9.39 -7.70
CA VAL A 28 16.26 -8.25 -6.97
C VAL A 28 15.45 -7.94 -5.70
N MET A 29 14.12 -7.94 -5.78
CA MET A 29 13.26 -7.70 -4.62
C MET A 29 13.41 -8.77 -3.53
N ARG A 30 13.49 -10.05 -3.90
CA ARG A 30 13.71 -11.16 -2.96
C ARG A 30 15.07 -11.09 -2.29
N GLU A 31 16.11 -10.84 -3.07
CA GLU A 31 17.47 -10.72 -2.54
C GLU A 31 17.60 -9.57 -1.56
N GLU A 32 17.07 -8.39 -1.90
CA GLU A 32 17.09 -7.24 -1.01
C GLU A 32 16.27 -7.51 0.26
N ALA A 33 15.05 -8.04 0.15
CA ALA A 33 14.25 -8.40 1.31
C ALA A 33 15.01 -9.35 2.25
N SER A 34 15.68 -10.35 1.70
CA SER A 34 16.48 -11.29 2.49
C SER A 34 17.66 -10.62 3.20
N LEU A 35 18.36 -9.68 2.55
CA LEU A 35 19.44 -8.92 3.16
C LEU A 35 18.98 -8.07 4.36
N TYR A 36 17.74 -7.60 4.32
CA TYR A 36 17.12 -6.87 5.44
C TYR A 36 16.44 -7.78 6.45
N GLY A 37 16.56 -9.10 6.32
CA GLY A 37 16.02 -10.09 7.27
C GLY A 37 14.52 -10.34 7.14
N TYR A 38 13.91 -10.03 6.00
CA TYR A 38 12.50 -10.36 5.74
C TYR A 38 12.36 -11.79 5.21
N GLY A 39 11.42 -12.55 5.78
CA GLY A 39 11.02 -13.87 5.31
C GLY A 39 9.86 -13.79 4.29
N GLU A 40 9.86 -14.68 3.28
CA GLU A 40 8.74 -14.73 2.33
C GLU A 40 7.50 -15.34 2.96
N ILE A 41 6.35 -14.68 2.79
CA ILE A 41 5.03 -15.22 3.12
C ILE A 41 4.16 -15.28 1.86
N ARG A 42 3.41 -16.38 1.70
CA ARG A 42 2.41 -16.54 0.63
C ARG A 42 1.07 -16.79 1.24
N THR A 43 0.14 -15.87 1.03
CA THR A 43 -1.24 -15.95 1.50
C THR A 43 -2.18 -16.38 0.38
N PRO A 44 -3.37 -16.91 0.68
CA PRO A 44 -4.38 -17.25 -0.33
C PRO A 44 -4.75 -16.07 -1.23
N VAL A 45 -5.16 -16.37 -2.46
CA VAL A 45 -5.63 -15.37 -3.44
C VAL A 45 -6.96 -14.75 -3.01
N PHE A 46 -7.77 -15.49 -2.27
CA PHE A 46 -9.07 -15.06 -1.77
C PHE A 46 -9.17 -15.28 -0.27
N GLU A 47 -9.92 -14.43 0.38
CA GLU A 47 -10.15 -14.42 1.82
C GLU A 47 -11.61 -14.13 2.11
N HIS A 48 -12.04 -14.30 3.37
CA HIS A 48 -13.34 -13.81 3.80
C HIS A 48 -13.45 -12.30 3.61
N THR A 49 -14.56 -11.84 3.07
CA THR A 49 -14.80 -10.41 2.76
C THR A 49 -14.59 -9.50 3.97
N GLU A 50 -14.98 -9.99 5.16
CA GLU A 50 -14.84 -9.26 6.43
C GLU A 50 -13.40 -8.86 6.76
N LEU A 51 -12.42 -9.67 6.33
CA LEU A 51 -11.00 -9.35 6.54
C LEU A 51 -10.64 -8.01 5.89
N PHE A 52 -11.05 -7.81 4.65
CA PHE A 52 -10.74 -6.58 3.91
C PHE A 52 -11.58 -5.39 4.37
N GLN A 53 -12.83 -5.62 4.77
CA GLN A 53 -13.68 -4.56 5.35
C GLN A 53 -13.04 -3.98 6.61
N ARG A 54 -12.52 -4.83 7.51
CA ARG A 54 -11.83 -4.39 8.74
C ARG A 54 -10.48 -3.73 8.47
N SER A 55 -9.71 -4.24 7.53
CA SER A 55 -8.32 -3.82 7.27
C SER A 55 -8.25 -2.53 6.45
N VAL A 56 -9.01 -2.45 5.36
CA VAL A 56 -8.98 -1.30 4.43
C VAL A 56 -9.90 -0.17 4.87
N GLY A 57 -10.93 -0.50 5.68
CA GLY A 57 -11.96 0.42 6.15
C GLY A 57 -13.20 0.43 5.26
N GLU A 58 -14.37 0.28 5.90
CA GLU A 58 -15.67 0.13 5.21
C GLU A 58 -16.04 1.31 4.31
N THR A 59 -15.51 2.50 4.61
CA THR A 59 -15.81 3.75 3.89
C THR A 59 -14.89 4.03 2.70
N THR A 60 -13.92 3.17 2.44
CA THR A 60 -12.98 3.39 1.32
C THR A 60 -13.60 2.98 -0.01
N ASP A 61 -13.25 3.70 -1.09
CA ASP A 61 -13.70 3.36 -2.45
C ASP A 61 -13.30 1.93 -2.84
N VAL A 62 -12.17 1.43 -2.37
CA VAL A 62 -11.70 0.07 -2.61
C VAL A 62 -12.70 -0.95 -2.09
N VAL A 63 -13.15 -0.81 -0.84
CA VAL A 63 -14.12 -1.72 -0.21
C VAL A 63 -15.50 -1.59 -0.84
N GLN A 64 -15.95 -0.36 -1.11
CA GLN A 64 -17.31 -0.14 -1.60
C GLN A 64 -17.51 -0.43 -3.08
N LYS A 65 -16.48 -0.25 -3.92
CA LYS A 65 -16.67 -0.25 -5.39
C LYS A 65 -15.69 -1.12 -6.17
N GLU A 66 -14.54 -1.47 -5.58
CA GLU A 66 -13.44 -2.05 -6.35
C GLU A 66 -13.11 -3.51 -5.99
N MET A 67 -13.73 -4.08 -4.97
CA MET A 67 -13.50 -5.48 -4.61
C MET A 67 -14.24 -6.44 -5.54
N TYR A 68 -13.57 -7.54 -5.90
CA TYR A 68 -14.19 -8.70 -6.54
C TYR A 68 -14.73 -9.63 -5.46
N THR A 69 -16.00 -9.47 -5.11
CA THR A 69 -16.66 -10.24 -4.06
C THR A 69 -17.72 -11.17 -4.67
N PHE A 70 -17.78 -12.39 -4.17
CA PHE A 70 -18.74 -13.41 -4.60
C PHE A 70 -19.05 -14.37 -3.45
N ASN A 71 -20.14 -15.11 -3.55
CA ASN A 71 -20.44 -16.17 -2.60
C ASN A 71 -19.87 -17.50 -3.09
N ASP A 72 -19.22 -18.24 -2.20
CA ASP A 72 -18.81 -19.60 -2.48
C ASP A 72 -20.03 -20.56 -2.50
N LYS A 73 -19.79 -21.83 -2.83
CA LYS A 73 -20.87 -22.85 -2.84
C LYS A 73 -21.50 -23.08 -1.47
N GLY A 74 -20.84 -22.70 -0.39
CA GLY A 74 -21.35 -22.78 0.98
C GLY A 74 -22.06 -21.50 1.44
N GLY A 75 -22.26 -20.51 0.56
CA GLY A 75 -22.93 -19.26 0.85
C GLY A 75 -22.07 -18.23 1.61
N ARG A 76 -20.77 -18.48 1.76
CA ARG A 76 -19.85 -17.57 2.45
C ARG A 76 -19.38 -16.48 1.49
N SER A 77 -19.35 -15.23 1.98
CA SER A 77 -18.84 -14.10 1.20
C SER A 77 -17.30 -14.12 1.14
N ILE A 78 -16.79 -14.23 -0.07
CA ILE A 78 -15.36 -14.35 -0.39
C ILE A 78 -14.97 -13.21 -1.32
N THR A 79 -13.77 -12.68 -1.13
CA THR A 79 -13.21 -11.57 -1.93
C THR A 79 -11.83 -11.94 -2.44
N LEU A 80 -11.58 -11.68 -3.73
CA LEU A 80 -10.21 -11.70 -4.25
C LEU A 80 -9.41 -10.57 -3.60
N ARG A 81 -8.21 -10.86 -3.12
CA ARG A 81 -7.40 -9.88 -2.37
C ARG A 81 -7.16 -8.61 -3.19
N PRO A 82 -7.58 -7.43 -2.69
CA PRO A 82 -7.30 -6.14 -3.32
C PRO A 82 -5.92 -5.60 -2.93
N GLU A 83 -5.26 -6.23 -1.93
CA GLU A 83 -3.94 -5.88 -1.39
C GLU A 83 -3.38 -7.06 -0.58
N GLY A 84 -2.09 -7.02 -0.20
CA GLY A 84 -1.42 -8.13 0.48
C GLY A 84 -1.38 -8.04 1.99
N THR A 85 -1.44 -6.84 2.57
CA THR A 85 -1.24 -6.57 4.01
C THR A 85 -2.23 -7.33 4.89
N ALA A 86 -3.53 -7.29 4.55
CA ALA A 86 -4.57 -7.94 5.35
C ALA A 86 -4.34 -9.45 5.50
N GLY A 87 -3.95 -10.11 4.40
CA GLY A 87 -3.61 -11.53 4.42
C GLY A 87 -2.37 -11.84 5.26
N ALA A 88 -1.35 -10.98 5.20
CA ALA A 88 -0.14 -11.12 6.00
C ALA A 88 -0.44 -10.94 7.49
N VAL A 89 -1.24 -9.94 7.88
CA VAL A 89 -1.67 -9.71 9.26
C VAL A 89 -2.50 -10.89 9.78
N ARG A 90 -3.46 -11.38 8.99
CA ARG A 90 -4.26 -12.56 9.37
C ARG A 90 -3.37 -13.75 9.62
N ALA A 91 -2.43 -14.04 8.72
CA ALA A 91 -1.52 -15.17 8.86
C ALA A 91 -0.60 -15.03 10.08
N LEU A 92 -0.07 -13.82 10.35
CA LEU A 92 0.70 -13.53 11.56
C LEU A 92 -0.08 -13.89 12.83
N LEU A 93 -1.35 -13.50 12.90
CA LEU A 93 -2.20 -13.75 14.07
C LEU A 93 -2.66 -15.21 14.17
N GLU A 94 -3.11 -15.80 13.08
CA GLU A 94 -3.62 -17.18 13.02
C GLU A 94 -2.54 -18.21 13.39
N HIS A 95 -1.31 -17.99 12.92
CA HIS A 95 -0.17 -18.88 13.19
C HIS A 95 0.67 -18.43 14.38
N ALA A 96 0.26 -17.35 15.07
CA ALA A 96 0.96 -16.79 16.23
C ALA A 96 2.47 -16.60 16.01
N LEU A 97 2.85 -16.12 14.80
CA LEU A 97 4.27 -15.98 14.41
C LEU A 97 5.04 -15.05 15.34
N TYR A 98 4.36 -14.17 16.08
CA TYR A 98 4.95 -13.29 17.10
C TYR A 98 5.51 -14.06 18.32
N ASN A 99 5.16 -15.33 18.51
CA ASN A 99 5.71 -16.17 19.59
C ASN A 99 7.15 -16.61 19.31
N GLU A 100 7.59 -16.60 18.07
CA GLU A 100 8.97 -16.97 17.69
C GLU A 100 9.97 -15.85 17.97
N GLY A 101 9.50 -14.64 18.26
CA GLY A 101 10.30 -13.48 18.58
C GLY A 101 9.86 -12.23 17.78
N LEU A 102 10.26 -11.08 18.30
CA LEU A 102 9.98 -9.78 17.67
C LEU A 102 11.30 -9.06 17.35
N PRO A 103 11.38 -8.27 16.28
CA PRO A 103 10.34 -8.01 15.29
C PRO A 103 10.15 -9.15 14.31
N VAL A 104 8.90 -9.41 13.89
CA VAL A 104 8.59 -10.30 12.76
C VAL A 104 8.64 -9.48 11.48
N LYS A 105 9.46 -9.90 10.52
CA LYS A 105 9.65 -9.24 9.22
C LYS A 105 9.22 -10.17 8.10
N LEU A 106 8.18 -9.80 7.36
CA LEU A 106 7.61 -10.61 6.27
C LEU A 106 7.62 -9.81 4.97
N TYR A 107 7.89 -10.48 3.86
CA TYR A 107 7.65 -9.91 2.53
C TYR A 107 6.78 -10.85 1.69
N TYR A 108 6.09 -10.28 0.72
CA TYR A 108 5.30 -11.02 -0.24
C TYR A 108 5.44 -10.43 -1.64
N PHE A 109 5.31 -11.30 -2.63
CA PHE A 109 5.13 -10.93 -4.02
C PHE A 109 3.85 -11.59 -4.51
N THR A 110 2.82 -10.78 -4.82
CA THR A 110 1.48 -11.31 -5.01
C THR A 110 0.66 -10.55 -6.04
N SER A 111 -0.20 -11.29 -6.78
CA SER A 111 -1.24 -10.67 -7.61
C SER A 111 -2.35 -10.13 -6.74
N CYS A 112 -2.84 -8.95 -7.07
CA CYS A 112 -3.97 -8.28 -6.43
C CYS A 112 -5.02 -7.93 -7.48
N TYR A 113 -6.28 -7.77 -7.04
CA TYR A 113 -7.42 -7.64 -7.93
C TYR A 113 -8.31 -6.47 -7.49
N ARG A 114 -8.50 -5.48 -8.40
CA ARG A 114 -9.40 -4.34 -8.16
C ARG A 114 -10.25 -4.05 -9.39
N TYR A 115 -11.54 -3.87 -9.19
CA TYR A 115 -12.48 -3.52 -10.25
C TYR A 115 -12.37 -2.02 -10.60
N GLU A 116 -11.17 -1.58 -10.95
CA GLU A 116 -10.92 -0.22 -11.37
C GLU A 116 -11.20 -0.03 -12.88
N LYS A 117 -11.37 1.24 -13.29
CA LYS A 117 -11.40 1.58 -14.70
C LYS A 117 -10.00 1.41 -15.28
N PRO A 118 -9.77 0.45 -16.19
CA PRO A 118 -8.46 0.21 -16.76
C PRO A 118 -7.94 1.44 -17.51
N GLN A 119 -6.68 1.78 -17.25
CA GLN A 119 -5.94 2.85 -17.93
C GLN A 119 -4.45 2.51 -17.95
N ALA A 120 -3.63 3.31 -18.63
CA ALA A 120 -2.19 3.11 -18.65
C ALA A 120 -1.62 3.04 -17.23
N GLY A 121 -0.96 1.93 -16.88
CA GLY A 121 -0.40 1.68 -15.55
C GLY A 121 -1.41 1.29 -14.47
N ARG A 122 -2.71 1.12 -14.79
CA ARG A 122 -3.73 0.61 -13.88
C ARG A 122 -4.52 -0.52 -14.53
N LEU A 123 -4.27 -1.72 -14.04
CA LEU A 123 -4.97 -2.94 -14.46
C LEU A 123 -5.89 -3.42 -13.32
N ARG A 124 -6.80 -4.30 -13.65
CA ARG A 124 -7.68 -4.98 -12.68
C ARG A 124 -6.97 -6.11 -11.96
N GLU A 125 -6.01 -6.74 -12.62
CA GLU A 125 -5.02 -7.62 -12.03
C GLU A 125 -3.67 -6.91 -12.08
N PHE A 126 -3.01 -6.79 -10.94
CA PHE A 126 -1.71 -6.16 -10.82
C PHE A 126 -0.89 -6.88 -9.75
N HIS A 127 0.43 -6.67 -9.75
CA HIS A 127 1.32 -7.31 -8.80
C HIS A 127 1.76 -6.32 -7.75
N GLN A 128 1.85 -6.79 -6.51
CA GLN A 128 2.41 -6.07 -5.39
C GLN A 128 3.59 -6.83 -4.82
N PHE A 129 4.69 -6.13 -4.64
CA PHE A 129 5.70 -6.47 -3.65
C PHE A 129 5.42 -5.64 -2.41
N GLY A 130 5.32 -6.29 -1.27
CA GLY A 130 5.10 -5.62 0.01
C GLY A 130 6.00 -6.20 1.09
N VAL A 131 6.31 -5.37 2.07
CA VAL A 131 7.03 -5.77 3.28
C VAL A 131 6.26 -5.32 4.50
N GLU A 132 6.22 -6.16 5.51
CA GLU A 132 5.52 -5.92 6.77
C GLU A 132 6.49 -6.15 7.92
N ALA A 133 6.64 -5.16 8.79
CA ALA A 133 7.46 -5.25 10.00
C ALA A 133 6.56 -5.10 11.23
N PHE A 134 6.51 -6.13 12.06
CA PHE A 134 5.64 -6.19 13.23
C PHE A 134 6.44 -6.22 14.52
N GLY A 135 5.95 -5.52 15.54
CA GLY A 135 6.48 -5.63 16.90
C GLY A 135 7.65 -4.71 17.23
N SER A 136 7.96 -3.72 16.39
CA SER A 136 8.91 -2.66 16.69
C SER A 136 8.20 -1.30 16.72
N ALA A 137 8.40 -0.54 17.79
CA ALA A 137 7.95 0.86 17.90
C ALA A 137 9.10 1.84 17.63
N ASP A 138 10.29 1.36 17.30
CA ASP A 138 11.47 2.18 17.07
C ASP A 138 11.41 2.81 15.67
N PRO A 139 11.63 4.12 15.53
CA PRO A 139 11.72 4.80 14.23
C PRO A 139 12.74 4.20 13.27
N ILE A 140 13.71 3.45 13.77
CA ILE A 140 14.72 2.78 12.94
C ILE A 140 14.08 1.70 12.03
N ALA A 141 13.00 1.07 12.48
CA ALA A 141 12.26 0.10 11.67
C ALA A 141 11.59 0.75 10.44
N ASP A 142 11.06 1.96 10.63
CA ASP A 142 10.51 2.75 9.52
C ASP A 142 11.62 3.17 8.55
N ALA A 143 12.76 3.64 9.08
CA ALA A 143 13.92 4.02 8.27
C ALA A 143 14.47 2.83 7.48
N GLU A 144 14.55 1.66 8.07
CA GLU A 144 15.00 0.42 7.42
C GLU A 144 14.08 0.03 6.25
N THR A 145 12.77 0.11 6.45
CA THR A 145 11.78 -0.16 5.39
C THR A 145 11.94 0.81 4.21
N ILE A 146 12.17 2.09 4.49
CA ILE A 146 12.44 3.10 3.46
C ILE A 146 13.75 2.81 2.73
N LEU A 147 14.80 2.43 3.46
CA LEU A 147 16.10 2.08 2.89
C LEU A 147 16.02 0.83 2.02
N LEU A 148 15.24 -0.17 2.40
CA LEU A 148 14.97 -1.35 1.58
C LEU A 148 14.37 -0.96 0.22
N ALA A 149 13.35 -0.11 0.22
CA ALA A 149 12.77 0.39 -1.03
C ALA A 149 13.80 1.12 -1.88
N LYS A 150 14.63 1.98 -1.25
CA LYS A 150 15.73 2.68 -1.94
C LYS A 150 16.73 1.71 -2.55
N SER A 151 17.15 0.70 -1.81
CA SER A 151 18.11 -0.31 -2.25
C SER A 151 17.62 -1.07 -3.48
N ILE A 152 16.34 -1.49 -3.47
CA ILE A 152 15.70 -2.13 -4.63
C ILE A 152 15.78 -1.22 -5.88
N PHE A 153 15.42 0.07 -5.73
CA PHE A 153 15.46 1.00 -6.87
C PHE A 153 16.86 1.25 -7.40
N ASP A 154 17.84 1.41 -6.50
CA ASP A 154 19.24 1.60 -6.89
C ASP A 154 19.78 0.37 -7.64
N ARG A 155 19.48 -0.84 -7.18
CA ARG A 155 19.86 -2.09 -7.85
C ARG A 155 19.19 -2.28 -9.21
N LEU A 156 17.94 -1.84 -9.35
CA LEU A 156 17.23 -1.83 -10.63
C LEU A 156 17.72 -0.71 -11.58
N GLY A 157 18.73 0.07 -11.16
CA GLY A 157 19.33 1.12 -12.00
C GLY A 157 18.48 2.38 -12.09
N MET A 158 17.46 2.53 -11.27
CA MET A 158 16.63 3.75 -11.26
C MET A 158 17.47 4.96 -10.81
N ARG A 159 17.35 6.06 -11.52
CA ARG A 159 18.05 7.32 -11.25
C ARG A 159 17.06 8.50 -11.28
N GLY A 160 17.41 9.57 -10.58
CA GLY A 160 16.61 10.81 -10.63
C GLY A 160 15.27 10.72 -9.92
N TYR A 161 15.09 9.80 -8.97
CA TYR A 161 13.92 9.73 -8.10
C TYR A 161 14.19 10.43 -6.76
N SER A 162 13.14 10.87 -6.09
CA SER A 162 13.17 11.37 -4.72
C SER A 162 12.20 10.57 -3.85
N ILE A 163 12.59 10.32 -2.61
CA ILE A 163 11.72 9.70 -1.61
C ILE A 163 11.14 10.82 -0.76
N GLU A 164 9.82 10.97 -0.80
CA GLU A 164 9.09 11.94 0.01
C GLU A 164 8.46 11.22 1.19
N ILE A 165 8.87 11.59 2.40
CA ILE A 165 8.34 11.01 3.64
C ILE A 165 7.20 11.89 4.12
N ASN A 166 6.06 11.28 4.42
CA ASN A 166 4.91 11.95 5.00
C ASN A 166 4.46 11.23 6.27
N SER A 167 3.97 11.99 7.24
CA SER A 167 3.41 11.45 8.47
C SER A 167 1.94 11.88 8.60
N ILE A 168 1.08 10.92 8.94
CA ILE A 168 -0.34 11.19 9.19
C ILE A 168 -0.54 11.94 10.52
N GLY A 169 0.42 11.85 11.42
CA GLY A 169 0.37 12.45 12.75
C GLY A 169 -0.61 11.77 13.71
N CYS A 170 -0.66 12.25 14.93
CA CYS A 170 -1.65 11.80 15.92
C CYS A 170 -3.06 12.35 15.61
N PRO A 171 -4.15 11.79 16.21
CA PRO A 171 -5.53 12.22 15.96
C PRO A 171 -5.75 13.72 16.12
N GLU A 172 -5.14 14.35 17.12
CA GLU A 172 -5.24 15.79 17.35
C GLU A 172 -4.56 16.62 16.28
N CYS A 173 -3.33 16.24 15.91
CA CYS A 173 -2.57 16.90 14.84
C CYS A 173 -3.28 16.74 13.50
N ARG A 174 -3.85 15.56 13.24
CA ARG A 174 -4.62 15.25 12.03
C ARG A 174 -5.86 16.13 11.92
N ALA A 175 -6.63 16.29 13.01
CA ALA A 175 -7.80 17.15 13.02
C ALA A 175 -7.45 18.62 12.73
N LYS A 176 -6.33 19.12 13.30
CA LYS A 176 -5.81 20.47 13.04
C LYS A 176 -5.34 20.63 11.59
N TYR A 177 -4.65 19.62 11.05
CA TYR A 177 -4.19 19.61 9.67
C TYR A 177 -5.34 19.63 8.67
N HIS A 178 -6.37 18.78 8.87
CA HIS A 178 -7.56 18.76 8.00
C HIS A 178 -8.30 20.09 7.98
N ARG A 179 -8.47 20.74 9.15
CA ARG A 179 -9.07 22.08 9.21
C ARG A 179 -8.26 23.10 8.40
N ARG A 180 -6.94 23.07 8.51
CA ARG A 180 -6.05 24.01 7.80
C ARG A 180 -6.00 23.74 6.30
N SER A 181 -6.00 22.48 5.89
CA SER A 181 -6.05 22.06 4.47
C SER A 181 -7.34 22.49 3.79
N ARG A 182 -8.50 22.34 4.44
CA ARG A 182 -9.78 22.82 3.91
C ARG A 182 -9.78 24.33 3.65
N ASN A 183 -9.22 25.10 4.56
CA ASN A 183 -9.14 26.55 4.42
C ASN A 183 -8.21 27.02 3.30
N ILE A 184 -7.19 26.21 2.96
CA ILE A 184 -6.29 26.48 1.83
C ILE A 184 -6.97 26.13 0.49
N SER A 185 -7.72 25.03 0.44
CA SER A 185 -8.44 24.57 -0.75
C SER A 185 -9.64 25.45 -1.10
N LEU A 186 -10.17 26.21 -0.14
CA LEU A 186 -11.29 27.16 -0.34
C LEU A 186 -10.85 28.56 -0.81
N ARG A 187 -9.54 28.82 -0.94
CA ARG A 187 -9.07 30.06 -1.56
C ARG A 187 -9.17 29.93 -3.08
N PRO A 188 -9.96 30.74 -3.76
CA PRO A 188 -10.06 30.70 -5.21
C PRO A 188 -8.70 31.06 -5.81
N SER A 189 -8.00 30.05 -6.35
CA SER A 189 -6.85 30.29 -7.20
C SER A 189 -7.38 30.65 -8.59
N THR A 190 -7.11 31.85 -9.07
CA THR A 190 -7.54 32.40 -10.35
C THR A 190 -6.91 31.71 -11.57
N SER A 191 -6.38 30.50 -11.45
CA SER A 191 -5.86 29.76 -12.60
C SER A 191 -5.69 28.27 -12.30
N CYS A 192 -6.78 27.53 -12.18
CA CYS A 192 -6.81 26.09 -12.52
C CYS A 192 -8.26 25.58 -12.42
N ALA A 193 -8.91 25.50 -13.56
CA ALA A 193 -10.21 24.88 -13.69
C ALA A 193 -10.04 23.35 -13.74
N THR A 194 -10.19 22.69 -12.59
CA THR A 194 -10.64 21.29 -12.52
C THR A 194 -11.27 21.06 -11.14
N PRO A 195 -12.51 20.59 -11.07
CA PRO A 195 -13.20 20.37 -9.81
C PRO A 195 -12.69 19.05 -9.20
N ALA A 196 -11.71 19.13 -8.31
CA ALA A 196 -11.40 18.06 -7.38
C ALA A 196 -12.25 18.24 -6.10
N GLY A 197 -13.55 18.16 -6.27
CA GLY A 197 -14.48 18.06 -5.16
C GLY A 197 -14.63 16.58 -4.77
N THR A 198 -14.63 16.31 -3.47
CA THR A 198 -15.13 15.14 -2.75
C THR A 198 -14.19 14.01 -2.33
N ALA A 199 -12.88 14.12 -2.42
CA ALA A 199 -12.00 13.03 -1.94
C ALA A 199 -11.18 13.34 -0.65
N LEU A 200 -11.63 14.25 0.22
CA LEU A 200 -10.91 14.64 1.45
C LEU A 200 -11.63 14.27 2.75
N THR A 201 -12.70 13.50 2.69
CA THR A 201 -13.38 13.00 3.86
C THR A 201 -13.17 11.51 3.98
N GLU A 202 -12.55 11.09 5.08
CA GLU A 202 -12.52 9.73 5.59
C GLU A 202 -11.51 8.76 4.97
N THR A 203 -10.26 8.84 5.42
CA THR A 203 -9.39 7.67 5.44
C THR A 203 -8.92 7.45 6.87
N PRO A 204 -9.39 6.41 7.55
CA PRO A 204 -8.78 5.96 8.78
C PRO A 204 -7.58 5.08 8.45
N CYS A 205 -6.57 5.20 9.23
CA CYS A 205 -5.40 4.33 9.34
C CYS A 205 -4.09 4.82 8.80
N ALA A 206 -3.14 4.69 9.70
CA ALA A 206 -1.76 5.04 9.57
C ALA A 206 -1.04 4.12 8.61
N PHE A 207 -0.87 4.54 7.37
CA PHE A 207 0.14 3.98 6.49
C PHE A 207 1.09 5.08 6.06
N TRP A 208 2.38 4.82 6.22
CA TRP A 208 3.42 5.58 5.57
C TRP A 208 3.29 5.34 4.06
N THR A 209 2.89 6.35 3.32
CA THR A 209 2.95 6.28 1.85
C THR A 209 4.17 7.03 1.39
N ALA A 210 5.23 6.29 1.06
CA ALA A 210 6.30 6.84 0.26
C ALA A 210 5.81 6.95 -1.19
N LYS A 211 5.63 8.16 -1.69
CA LYS A 211 5.37 8.41 -3.11
C LYS A 211 6.70 8.70 -3.79
N ILE A 212 7.04 7.84 -4.75
CA ILE A 212 8.19 8.07 -5.63
C ILE A 212 7.70 8.91 -6.79
N ARG A 213 8.33 10.08 -6.97
CA ARG A 213 8.07 10.97 -8.11
C ARG A 213 9.35 11.20 -8.90
N PRO A 214 9.28 11.28 -10.23
CA PRO A 214 10.39 11.80 -11.01
C PRO A 214 10.70 13.23 -10.57
N ALA A 215 11.97 13.58 -10.55
CA ALA A 215 12.46 14.86 -10.04
C ALA A 215 11.92 16.03 -10.87
N GLN A 216 10.77 16.57 -10.50
CA GLN A 216 10.27 17.86 -10.96
C GLN A 216 10.32 18.86 -9.81
N ARG A 217 10.86 20.05 -10.08
CA ARG A 217 11.00 21.16 -9.13
C ARG A 217 9.65 21.57 -8.55
N TRP A 218 9.38 21.24 -7.27
CA TRP A 218 8.24 21.76 -6.54
C TRP A 218 8.66 22.82 -5.54
N ARG A 219 7.96 23.96 -5.50
CA ARG A 219 8.10 24.98 -4.45
C ARG A 219 7.56 24.39 -3.13
N ARG A 220 8.38 24.42 -2.12
CA ARG A 220 8.07 23.95 -0.76
C ARG A 220 7.03 24.84 -0.12
N VAL A 221 5.90 24.27 0.29
CA VAL A 221 5.07 24.81 1.36
C VAL A 221 5.29 23.89 2.56
N ARG A 222 6.06 24.31 3.52
CA ARG A 222 6.27 23.58 4.79
C ARG A 222 5.19 24.00 5.78
N PRO A 223 4.41 23.07 6.38
CA PRO A 223 3.86 23.28 7.70
C PRO A 223 4.85 22.74 8.73
N SER A 224 5.31 23.60 9.64
CA SER A 224 6.12 23.21 10.78
C SER A 224 5.26 22.42 11.77
N CYS A 225 5.49 21.13 11.89
CA CYS A 225 5.07 20.33 13.04
C CYS A 225 6.28 20.25 13.98
N SER A 226 6.13 20.72 15.22
CA SER A 226 7.17 20.66 16.23
C SER A 226 7.42 19.20 16.65
N THR A 227 8.66 18.89 16.91
CA THR A 227 9.29 17.58 17.21
C THR A 227 8.70 16.82 18.42
N THR A 228 7.66 17.35 19.08
CA THR A 228 7.07 16.78 20.32
C THR A 228 6.00 15.73 20.08
N CYS A 229 5.61 15.44 18.84
CA CYS A 229 4.50 14.51 18.53
C CYS A 229 4.94 13.05 18.33
N ALA A 230 6.24 12.77 18.26
CA ALA A 230 6.74 11.42 17.95
C ALA A 230 6.65 10.43 19.13
N THR A 231 6.51 10.93 20.37
CA THR A 231 6.58 10.08 21.59
C THR A 231 5.24 9.49 22.01
N THR A 232 4.12 9.91 21.45
CA THR A 232 2.78 9.50 21.94
C THR A 232 2.12 8.41 21.11
N ALA A 233 2.67 8.04 19.95
CA ALA A 233 2.08 6.99 19.10
C ALA A 233 2.36 5.55 19.59
N ALA A 234 3.29 5.39 20.54
CA ALA A 234 3.70 4.07 21.05
C ALA A 234 2.78 3.47 22.14
N SER A 235 1.75 4.19 22.62
CA SER A 235 0.95 3.75 23.77
C SER A 235 -0.42 3.17 23.46
N THR A 236 -0.84 3.03 22.19
CA THR A 236 -2.23 2.63 21.86
C THR A 236 -2.37 1.21 21.31
N LEU A 237 -1.38 0.35 21.49
CA LEU A 237 -1.48 -1.09 21.16
C LEU A 237 -1.52 -1.95 22.43
N ARG A 238 -2.36 -1.57 23.40
CA ARG A 238 -2.79 -2.45 24.50
C ARG A 238 -4.30 -2.41 24.56
N ALA A 239 -4.97 -3.35 23.97
CA ALA A 239 -6.22 -4.01 24.34
C ALA A 239 -6.62 -4.98 23.22
#